data_4ebc3aab46f510bb30c700698bf2731d
#
_entry.id   4ebc3aab46f510bb30c700698bf2731d
#
_cell.length_a   1.000
_cell.length_b   1.000
_cell.length_c   1.000
_cell.angle_alpha   90.00
_cell.angle_beta   90.00
_cell.angle_gamma   90.00
#
_symmetry.space_group_name_H-M   'P 1'
#
loop_
_entity.id
_entity.type
_entity.pdbx_description
1 polymer ?
#
loop_
_entity_poly.entity_id
_entity_poly.type
_entity_poly.pdbx_seq_one_letter_code
_entity_poly.pdbx_strand_id
1 'polypeptide(L)'
;MPHRYFTTEIADGTATLRGADAHHLARVMRGKLGDTVILCDGNAVEYTAVITGFGPETVEFSVEPGYPSAAEPSVEVTLFAGYPKQDKLEQVIRHGVELGCAHFVPFFSRYCVAAPKKEEQKNERYNRIAFEAAKQCGRGILPDVALPLPNFGAVCRSLEGYDLVLFCYECGGAPLRELLANVRPADGKKPKIAVITGAEGGFAAEEAEMAAQAGAKTVGLGPRKKM
;
A
#
# COMPACT_ATOMS: atom_id res chain seq x y z
N MET A 1 7.15 21.12 -8.23
CA MET A 1 6.03 20.70 -7.36
C MET A 1 6.45 20.97 -5.92
N PRO A 2 5.55 21.42 -5.03
CA PRO A 2 5.88 21.57 -3.62
C PRO A 2 6.25 20.22 -3.01
N HIS A 3 7.20 20.23 -2.05
CA HIS A 3 7.58 19.04 -1.32
C HIS A 3 6.43 18.50 -0.49
N ARG A 4 6.36 17.17 -0.34
CA ARG A 4 5.29 16.47 0.36
C ARG A 4 5.85 15.75 1.58
N TYR A 5 5.14 15.87 2.71
CA TYR A 5 5.48 15.24 3.98
C TYR A 5 4.25 14.68 4.66
N PHE A 6 4.42 13.66 5.50
CA PHE A 6 3.35 13.12 6.33
C PHE A 6 3.48 13.59 7.76
N THR A 7 2.36 13.98 8.37
CA THR A 7 2.27 14.28 9.79
C THR A 7 0.84 14.07 10.28
N THR A 8 0.72 13.55 11.49
CA THR A 8 -0.56 13.42 12.19
C THR A 8 -0.82 14.61 13.15
N GLU A 9 0.16 15.51 13.32
CA GLU A 9 0.05 16.68 14.18
C GLU A 9 -0.52 17.86 13.39
N ILE A 10 -1.82 17.77 13.05
CA ILE A 10 -2.56 18.81 12.35
C ILE A 10 -3.80 19.14 13.17
N ALA A 11 -3.90 20.37 13.67
CA ALA A 11 -5.04 20.85 14.45
C ALA A 11 -5.17 22.36 14.36
N ASP A 12 -6.39 22.86 14.41
CA ASP A 12 -6.73 24.28 14.57
C ASP A 12 -5.98 25.22 13.59
N GLY A 13 -5.85 24.82 12.32
CA GLY A 13 -5.18 25.62 11.30
C GLY A 13 -3.64 25.65 11.43
N THR A 14 -3.07 24.78 12.25
CA THR A 14 -1.63 24.63 12.44
C THR A 14 -1.19 23.18 12.23
N ALA A 15 0.09 22.96 11.93
CA ALA A 15 0.69 21.64 11.88
C ALA A 15 2.14 21.67 12.35
N THR A 16 2.62 20.49 12.79
CA THR A 16 4.01 20.31 13.18
C THR A 16 4.58 19.09 12.45
N LEU A 17 5.75 19.27 11.85
CA LEU A 17 6.57 18.18 11.29
C LEU A 17 7.73 17.92 12.24
N ARG A 18 8.05 16.63 12.51
CA ARG A 18 9.09 16.24 13.46
C ARG A 18 10.14 15.31 12.87
N GLY A 19 11.25 15.19 13.59
CA GLY A 19 12.27 14.16 13.35
C GLY A 19 12.95 14.28 12.00
N ALA A 20 13.12 13.15 11.32
CA ALA A 20 13.87 13.06 10.05
C ALA A 20 13.29 13.95 8.94
N ASP A 21 11.97 14.05 8.85
CA ASP A 21 11.28 14.88 7.85
C ASP A 21 11.44 16.37 8.13
N ALA A 22 11.38 16.78 9.39
CA ALA A 22 11.68 18.18 9.78
C ALA A 22 13.15 18.53 9.46
N HIS A 23 14.08 17.64 9.80
CA HIS A 23 15.49 17.81 9.46
C HIS A 23 15.71 17.88 7.94
N HIS A 24 15.05 17.00 7.18
CA HIS A 24 15.14 16.98 5.72
C HIS A 24 14.64 18.31 5.13
N LEU A 25 13.47 18.80 5.56
CA LEU A 25 12.93 20.08 5.09
C LEU A 25 13.84 21.25 5.44
N ALA A 26 14.28 21.33 6.73
CA ALA A 26 15.06 22.48 7.21
C ALA A 26 16.51 22.50 6.70
N ARG A 27 17.18 21.33 6.62
CA ARG A 27 18.62 21.23 6.33
C ARG A 27 18.95 20.83 4.92
N VAL A 28 18.24 19.83 4.37
CA VAL A 28 18.51 19.31 3.04
C VAL A 28 17.86 20.20 1.99
N MET A 29 16.56 20.46 2.17
CA MET A 29 15.77 21.29 1.25
C MET A 29 15.97 22.80 1.48
N ARG A 30 16.56 23.18 2.62
CA ARG A 30 16.83 24.57 3.00
C ARG A 30 15.56 25.46 2.98
N GLY A 31 14.45 24.88 3.49
CA GLY A 31 13.18 25.58 3.58
C GLY A 31 13.30 26.88 4.37
N LYS A 32 12.50 27.86 4.00
CA LYS A 32 12.47 29.20 4.59
C LYS A 32 11.08 29.53 5.14
N LEU A 33 10.99 30.48 6.04
CA LEU A 33 9.72 31.02 6.47
C LEU A 33 8.93 31.54 5.25
N GLY A 34 7.66 31.20 5.17
CA GLY A 34 6.79 31.52 4.04
C GLY A 34 6.83 30.53 2.88
N ASP A 35 7.74 29.56 2.87
CA ASP A 35 7.72 28.52 1.84
C ASP A 35 6.50 27.62 2.02
N THR A 36 5.94 27.18 0.87
CA THR A 36 4.75 26.32 0.84
C THR A 36 5.15 24.87 0.57
N VAL A 37 4.56 23.96 1.35
CA VAL A 37 4.66 22.50 1.20
C VAL A 37 3.27 21.87 1.22
N ILE A 38 3.17 20.59 0.84
CA ILE A 38 1.95 19.80 1.06
C ILE A 38 2.19 18.90 2.28
N LEU A 39 1.30 18.97 3.25
CA LEU A 39 1.22 18.02 4.35
C LEU A 39 0.10 17.03 4.08
N CYS A 40 0.32 15.76 4.40
CA CYS A 40 -0.65 14.67 4.28
C CYS A 40 -0.87 14.07 5.68
N ASP A 41 -2.12 13.77 6.02
CA ASP A 41 -2.47 13.15 7.30
C ASP A 41 -2.30 11.61 7.30
N GLY A 42 -1.99 11.04 6.14
CA GLY A 42 -1.90 9.59 5.94
C GLY A 42 -3.25 8.90 5.69
N ASN A 43 -4.36 9.65 5.69
CA ASN A 43 -5.73 9.16 5.49
C ASN A 43 -6.41 9.78 4.27
N ALA A 44 -5.63 10.09 3.24
CA ALA A 44 -6.07 10.69 1.99
C ALA A 44 -6.53 12.17 2.11
N VAL A 45 -6.17 12.89 3.16
CA VAL A 45 -6.39 14.33 3.23
C VAL A 45 -5.06 15.07 3.11
N GLU A 46 -5.04 16.07 2.26
CA GLU A 46 -3.90 16.95 1.99
C GLU A 46 -4.18 18.36 2.47
N TYR A 47 -3.13 19.05 2.86
CA TYR A 47 -3.17 20.42 3.36
C TYR A 47 -2.09 21.25 2.66
N THR A 48 -2.45 22.40 2.12
CA THR A 48 -1.47 23.42 1.76
C THR A 48 -0.95 24.03 3.04
N ALA A 49 0.36 23.93 3.26
CA ALA A 49 1.01 24.35 4.49
C ALA A 49 2.10 25.39 4.22
N VAL A 50 2.13 26.46 5.00
CA VAL A 50 3.14 27.52 4.93
C VAL A 50 4.01 27.45 6.17
N ILE A 51 5.33 27.43 6.00
CA ILE A 51 6.30 27.39 7.11
C ILE A 51 6.22 28.67 7.92
N THR A 52 5.92 28.55 9.22
CA THR A 52 5.82 29.66 10.18
C THR A 52 6.95 29.66 11.19
N GLY A 53 7.62 28.52 11.42
CA GLY A 53 8.69 28.45 12.43
C GLY A 53 9.59 27.23 12.25
N PHE A 54 10.77 27.32 12.86
CA PHE A 54 11.74 26.24 12.99
C PHE A 54 12.15 26.08 14.45
N GLY A 55 11.93 24.89 14.99
CA GLY A 55 12.45 24.46 16.28
C GLY A 55 13.71 23.60 16.15
N PRO A 56 14.26 23.08 17.27
CA PRO A 56 15.47 22.24 17.26
C PRO A 56 15.31 20.96 16.38
N GLU A 57 14.13 20.31 16.44
CA GLU A 57 13.80 19.09 15.71
C GLU A 57 12.39 19.17 15.08
N THR A 58 11.87 20.39 14.92
CA THR A 58 10.51 20.61 14.41
C THR A 58 10.49 21.69 13.34
N VAL A 59 9.47 21.59 12.47
CA VAL A 59 9.07 22.69 11.60
C VAL A 59 7.58 22.92 11.84
N GLU A 60 7.20 24.16 12.02
CA GLU A 60 5.84 24.61 12.31
C GLU A 60 5.21 25.24 11.07
N PHE A 61 3.90 25.03 10.91
CA PHE A 61 3.16 25.49 9.76
C PHE A 61 1.82 26.13 10.16
N SER A 62 1.38 27.10 9.36
CA SER A 62 -0.04 27.39 9.19
C SER A 62 -0.57 26.54 8.04
N VAL A 63 -1.78 25.97 8.18
CA VAL A 63 -2.40 25.12 7.17
C VAL A 63 -3.75 25.66 6.74
N GLU A 64 -4.02 25.55 5.43
CA GLU A 64 -5.35 25.79 4.86
C GLU A 64 -6.29 24.61 5.19
N PRO A 65 -7.62 24.75 5.00
CA PRO A 65 -8.54 23.64 5.12
C PRO A 65 -8.11 22.44 4.27
N GLY A 66 -8.20 21.24 4.86
CA GLY A 66 -7.82 20.01 4.20
C GLY A 66 -8.72 19.69 2.99
N TYR A 67 -8.15 19.06 2.01
CA TYR A 67 -8.85 18.60 0.79
C TYR A 67 -8.49 17.14 0.47
N PRO A 68 -9.40 16.38 -0.21
CA PRO A 68 -9.11 15.01 -0.57
C PRO A 68 -7.91 14.90 -1.52
N SER A 69 -7.03 13.92 -1.28
CA SER A 69 -5.92 13.62 -2.19
C SER A 69 -6.45 13.15 -3.55
N ALA A 70 -6.00 13.78 -4.61
CA ALA A 70 -6.33 13.39 -5.99
C ALA A 70 -5.54 12.15 -6.47
N ALA A 71 -4.52 11.73 -5.73
CA ALA A 71 -3.66 10.61 -6.11
C ALA A 71 -4.21 9.24 -5.70
N GLU A 72 -5.29 9.20 -4.92
CA GLU A 72 -5.82 7.95 -4.40
C GLU A 72 -6.80 7.29 -5.37
N PRO A 73 -6.67 5.94 -5.59
CA PRO A 73 -7.60 5.19 -6.40
C PRO A 73 -9.04 5.24 -5.86
N SER A 74 -10.01 5.02 -6.73
CA SER A 74 -11.42 4.87 -6.37
C SER A 74 -11.75 3.54 -5.68
N VAL A 75 -10.78 2.65 -5.53
CA VAL A 75 -10.89 1.34 -4.88
C VAL A 75 -9.79 1.19 -3.84
N GLU A 76 -10.02 0.36 -2.83
CA GLU A 76 -9.02 -0.03 -1.83
C GLU A 76 -8.47 -1.41 -2.20
N VAL A 77 -7.19 -1.49 -2.53
CA VAL A 77 -6.55 -2.73 -2.98
C VAL A 77 -5.65 -3.29 -1.90
N THR A 78 -5.89 -4.55 -1.55
CA THR A 78 -4.98 -5.37 -0.73
C THR A 78 -4.29 -6.40 -1.62
N LEU A 79 -2.96 -6.41 -1.61
CA LEU A 79 -2.16 -7.41 -2.30
C LEU A 79 -1.73 -8.51 -1.32
N PHE A 80 -2.30 -9.70 -1.47
CA PHE A 80 -1.79 -10.92 -0.87
C PHE A 80 -0.69 -11.49 -1.77
N ALA A 81 0.55 -11.40 -1.33
CA ALA A 81 1.72 -11.81 -2.12
C ALA A 81 2.36 -13.07 -1.53
N GLY A 82 2.40 -14.15 -2.28
CA GLY A 82 3.21 -15.32 -1.93
C GLY A 82 4.65 -14.88 -1.70
N TYR A 83 5.25 -15.29 -0.57
CA TYR A 83 6.56 -14.79 -0.15
C TYR A 83 7.65 -15.19 -1.17
N PRO A 84 8.23 -14.25 -1.92
CA PRO A 84 9.18 -14.56 -2.97
C PRO A 84 10.59 -14.76 -2.41
N LYS A 85 11.47 -15.34 -3.21
CA LYS A 85 12.89 -15.45 -2.89
C LYS A 85 13.58 -14.09 -2.93
N GLN A 86 14.65 -13.95 -2.15
CA GLN A 86 15.50 -12.75 -2.12
C GLN A 86 14.70 -11.47 -1.75
N ASP A 87 15.12 -10.34 -2.31
CA ASP A 87 14.55 -9.01 -2.02
C ASP A 87 13.44 -8.61 -3.00
N LYS A 88 12.84 -9.59 -3.72
CA LYS A 88 11.79 -9.30 -4.71
C LYS A 88 10.53 -8.70 -4.07
N LEU A 89 10.24 -9.04 -2.81
CA LEU A 89 9.10 -8.46 -2.10
C LEU A 89 9.23 -6.93 -1.96
N GLU A 90 10.45 -6.41 -1.80
CA GLU A 90 10.70 -4.97 -1.75
C GLU A 90 10.31 -4.26 -3.05
N GLN A 91 10.58 -4.89 -4.19
CA GLN A 91 10.17 -4.37 -5.51
C GLN A 91 8.64 -4.45 -5.69
N VAL A 92 8.02 -5.55 -5.25
CA VAL A 92 6.56 -5.72 -5.28
C VAL A 92 5.87 -4.65 -4.45
N ILE A 93 6.37 -4.37 -3.24
CA ILE A 93 5.83 -3.33 -2.37
C ILE A 93 5.99 -1.96 -3.03
N ARG A 94 7.18 -1.59 -3.47
CA ARG A 94 7.44 -0.28 -4.10
C ARG A 94 6.50 -0.04 -5.28
N HIS A 95 6.50 -0.94 -6.26
CA HIS A 95 5.66 -0.78 -7.45
C HIS A 95 4.16 -0.91 -7.12
N GLY A 96 3.78 -1.76 -6.15
CA GLY A 96 2.40 -1.85 -5.69
C GLY A 96 1.90 -0.53 -5.10
N VAL A 97 2.72 0.15 -4.30
CA VAL A 97 2.42 1.49 -3.77
C VAL A 97 2.24 2.51 -4.90
N GLU A 98 3.16 2.53 -5.86
CA GLU A 98 3.08 3.41 -7.04
C GLU A 98 1.80 3.17 -7.87
N LEU A 99 1.34 1.92 -7.94
CA LEU A 99 0.10 1.53 -8.63
C LEU A 99 -1.18 1.73 -7.79
N GLY A 100 -1.06 2.21 -6.54
CA GLY A 100 -2.21 2.54 -5.71
C GLY A 100 -2.63 1.45 -4.71
N CYS A 101 -1.85 0.38 -4.52
CA CYS A 101 -2.13 -0.61 -3.49
C CYS A 101 -2.02 0.02 -2.08
N ALA A 102 -2.99 -0.27 -1.21
CA ALA A 102 -3.03 0.27 0.15
C ALA A 102 -2.44 -0.69 1.18
N HIS A 103 -2.66 -2.00 1.00
CA HIS A 103 -2.28 -3.01 1.98
C HIS A 103 -1.50 -4.13 1.30
N PHE A 104 -0.44 -4.60 1.96
CA PHE A 104 0.37 -5.72 1.52
C PHE A 104 0.37 -6.80 2.59
N VAL A 105 -0.05 -8.00 2.21
CA VAL A 105 -0.11 -9.16 3.11
C VAL A 105 0.74 -10.29 2.52
N PRO A 106 2.02 -10.38 2.88
CA PRO A 106 2.85 -11.51 2.46
C PRO A 106 2.31 -12.82 3.06
N PHE A 107 2.51 -13.95 2.39
CA PHE A 107 2.11 -15.24 2.94
C PHE A 107 3.01 -16.38 2.43
N PHE A 108 3.00 -17.50 3.16
CA PHE A 108 3.68 -18.72 2.74
C PHE A 108 2.69 -19.66 2.07
N SER A 109 2.95 -20.01 0.80
CA SER A 109 2.24 -21.06 0.06
C SER A 109 3.02 -22.38 0.12
N ARG A 110 2.41 -23.46 -0.33
CA ARG A 110 3.05 -24.79 -0.33
C ARG A 110 4.39 -24.83 -1.05
N TYR A 111 4.51 -24.11 -2.16
CA TYR A 111 5.73 -24.07 -2.97
C TYR A 111 6.63 -22.87 -2.64
N CYS A 112 6.36 -22.16 -1.54
CA CYS A 112 7.21 -21.10 -1.09
C CYS A 112 8.51 -21.68 -0.50
N VAL A 113 9.63 -21.38 -1.12
CA VAL A 113 10.97 -21.88 -0.69
C VAL A 113 11.60 -20.97 0.36
N ALA A 114 11.17 -19.72 0.43
CA ALA A 114 11.71 -18.74 1.34
C ALA A 114 11.14 -18.95 2.74
N ALA A 115 12.02 -19.10 3.73
CA ALA A 115 11.69 -19.06 5.15
C ALA A 115 12.51 -17.92 5.77
N PRO A 116 12.00 -16.71 5.85
CA PRO A 116 12.74 -15.60 6.43
C PRO A 116 13.00 -15.85 7.90
N LYS A 117 14.25 -15.67 8.30
CA LYS A 117 14.60 -15.49 9.71
C LYS A 117 14.41 -14.01 10.04
N LYS A 118 13.88 -13.69 11.23
CA LYS A 118 13.66 -12.30 11.71
C LYS A 118 12.57 -11.55 10.92
N GLU A 119 11.39 -12.09 10.88
CA GLU A 119 10.25 -11.55 10.15
C GLU A 119 9.90 -10.12 10.59
N GLU A 120 9.94 -9.81 11.88
CA GLU A 120 9.66 -8.48 12.43
C GLU A 120 10.61 -7.40 11.87
N GLN A 121 11.92 -7.67 11.90
CA GLN A 121 12.92 -6.71 11.37
C GLN A 121 12.77 -6.47 9.86
N LYS A 122 12.38 -7.51 9.12
CA LYS A 122 12.09 -7.37 7.70
C LYS A 122 10.80 -6.58 7.46
N ASN A 123 9.80 -6.80 8.29
CA ASN A 123 8.53 -6.09 8.21
C ASN A 123 8.71 -4.58 8.45
N GLU A 124 9.49 -4.17 9.44
CA GLU A 124 9.85 -2.77 9.64
C GLU A 124 10.52 -2.16 8.40
N ARG A 125 11.43 -2.91 7.76
CA ARG A 125 12.06 -2.47 6.52
C ARG A 125 11.05 -2.34 5.37
N TYR A 126 10.12 -3.28 5.24
CA TYR A 126 9.07 -3.24 4.21
C TYR A 126 8.13 -2.05 4.40
N ASN A 127 7.71 -1.76 5.63
CA ASN A 127 6.90 -0.59 5.93
C ASN A 127 7.64 0.72 5.63
N ARG A 128 8.96 0.80 5.90
CA ARG A 128 9.78 1.94 5.51
C ARG A 128 9.84 2.11 3.99
N ILE A 129 9.98 1.01 3.23
CA ILE A 129 9.98 1.06 1.75
C ILE A 129 8.63 1.55 1.24
N ALA A 130 7.51 1.07 1.80
CA ALA A 130 6.16 1.50 1.44
C ALA A 130 5.97 3.01 1.73
N PHE A 131 6.42 3.48 2.89
CA PHE A 131 6.39 4.89 3.28
C PHE A 131 7.17 5.78 2.29
N GLU A 132 8.43 5.42 1.99
CA GLU A 132 9.25 6.18 1.05
C GLU A 132 8.67 6.19 -0.37
N ALA A 133 8.12 5.06 -0.83
CA ALA A 133 7.45 4.99 -2.12
C ALA A 133 6.21 5.90 -2.15
N ALA A 134 5.39 5.91 -1.09
CA ALA A 134 4.21 6.77 -0.99
C ALA A 134 4.58 8.26 -1.06
N LYS A 135 5.63 8.68 -0.35
CA LYS A 135 6.15 10.04 -0.43
C LYS A 135 6.59 10.40 -1.84
N GLN A 136 7.34 9.50 -2.49
CA GLN A 136 7.92 9.76 -3.81
C GLN A 136 6.85 9.84 -4.91
N CYS A 137 5.86 8.95 -4.89
CA CYS A 137 4.81 8.92 -5.91
C CYS A 137 3.61 9.83 -5.58
N GLY A 138 3.63 10.53 -4.45
CA GLY A 138 2.63 11.53 -4.09
C GLY A 138 1.33 10.96 -3.55
N ARG A 139 1.33 9.75 -2.96
CA ARG A 139 0.17 9.19 -2.28
C ARG A 139 -0.24 10.04 -1.07
N GLY A 140 -1.53 10.12 -0.80
CA GLY A 140 -2.11 10.73 0.40
C GLY A 140 -2.38 9.73 1.52
N ILE A 141 -2.35 8.41 1.21
CA ILE A 141 -2.48 7.31 2.16
C ILE A 141 -1.10 6.73 2.46
N LEU A 142 -0.86 6.36 3.71
CA LEU A 142 0.29 5.56 4.12
C LEU A 142 -0.05 4.07 3.95
N PRO A 143 0.55 3.39 2.96
CA PRO A 143 0.35 1.95 2.81
C PRO A 143 0.99 1.19 3.96
N ASP A 144 0.42 0.03 4.31
CA ASP A 144 0.98 -0.85 5.33
C ASP A 144 1.38 -2.22 4.78
N VAL A 145 2.36 -2.82 5.41
CA VAL A 145 2.80 -4.18 5.14
C VAL A 145 2.63 -5.01 6.41
N ALA A 146 1.72 -5.98 6.35
CA ALA A 146 1.46 -6.89 7.47
C ALA A 146 2.61 -7.90 7.66
N LEU A 147 2.69 -8.49 8.85
CA LEU A 147 3.50 -9.69 9.06
C LEU A 147 3.03 -10.83 8.15
N PRO A 148 3.92 -11.70 7.68
CA PRO A 148 3.55 -12.78 6.79
C PRO A 148 2.54 -13.75 7.41
N LEU A 149 1.49 -14.09 6.67
CA LEU A 149 0.58 -15.16 7.07
C LEU A 149 1.26 -16.53 6.95
N PRO A 150 1.05 -17.44 7.91
CA PRO A 150 1.82 -18.67 8.02
C PRO A 150 1.53 -19.70 6.92
N ASN A 151 0.37 -19.61 6.25
CA ASN A 151 -0.02 -20.53 5.19
C ASN A 151 -1.19 -19.95 4.37
N PHE A 152 -1.50 -20.58 3.24
CA PHE A 152 -2.57 -20.16 2.36
C PHE A 152 -3.97 -20.28 3.00
N GLY A 153 -4.18 -21.22 3.91
CA GLY A 153 -5.43 -21.31 4.68
C GLY A 153 -5.69 -20.08 5.55
N ALA A 154 -4.64 -19.43 6.06
CA ALA A 154 -4.78 -18.16 6.77
C ALA A 154 -5.20 -17.03 5.82
N VAL A 155 -4.70 -17.02 4.58
CA VAL A 155 -5.16 -16.09 3.54
C VAL A 155 -6.66 -16.27 3.31
N CYS A 156 -7.13 -17.49 3.05
CA CYS A 156 -8.55 -17.77 2.79
C CYS A 156 -9.46 -17.28 3.93
N ARG A 157 -9.03 -17.42 5.18
CA ARG A 157 -9.81 -16.92 6.34
C ARG A 157 -9.86 -15.40 6.45
N SER A 158 -8.89 -14.69 5.88
CA SER A 158 -8.83 -13.23 5.93
C SER A 158 -9.54 -12.54 4.75
N LEU A 159 -10.20 -13.31 3.87
CA LEU A 159 -10.89 -12.77 2.70
C LEU A 159 -12.30 -12.26 2.97
N GLU A 160 -12.80 -12.42 4.19
CA GLU A 160 -14.10 -11.87 4.57
C GLU A 160 -14.11 -10.34 4.50
N GLY A 161 -15.18 -9.78 3.95
CA GLY A 161 -15.35 -8.32 3.84
C GLY A 161 -14.73 -7.67 2.61
N TYR A 162 -14.13 -8.44 1.69
CA TYR A 162 -13.75 -7.93 0.37
C TYR A 162 -14.92 -8.03 -0.60
N ASP A 163 -15.13 -6.97 -1.39
CA ASP A 163 -16.18 -6.94 -2.44
C ASP A 163 -15.81 -7.78 -3.66
N LEU A 164 -14.50 -7.94 -3.91
CA LEU A 164 -13.98 -8.81 -4.96
C LEU A 164 -12.64 -9.40 -4.52
N VAL A 165 -12.51 -10.71 -4.69
CA VAL A 165 -11.27 -11.45 -4.48
C VAL A 165 -10.78 -12.00 -5.82
N LEU A 166 -9.62 -11.57 -6.26
CA LEU A 166 -8.97 -11.97 -7.51
C LEU A 166 -7.83 -12.94 -7.21
N PHE A 167 -7.94 -14.16 -7.70
CA PHE A 167 -6.90 -15.18 -7.57
C PHE A 167 -6.16 -15.31 -8.89
N CYS A 168 -4.91 -14.83 -8.93
CA CYS A 168 -4.07 -14.88 -10.13
C CYS A 168 -3.46 -16.28 -10.29
N TYR A 169 -4.08 -17.11 -11.10
CA TYR A 169 -3.68 -18.50 -11.33
C TYR A 169 -3.31 -18.73 -12.78
N GLU A 170 -2.23 -19.47 -13.00
CA GLU A 170 -1.67 -19.70 -14.33
C GLU A 170 -2.50 -20.64 -15.24
N CYS A 171 -3.40 -21.43 -14.62
CA CYS A 171 -4.23 -22.40 -15.34
C CYS A 171 -5.49 -21.78 -15.95
N GLY A 172 -5.54 -20.48 -16.14
CA GLY A 172 -6.66 -19.77 -16.76
C GLY A 172 -7.50 -18.98 -15.78
N GLY A 173 -8.65 -18.51 -16.23
CA GLY A 173 -9.58 -17.71 -15.44
C GLY A 173 -10.35 -16.74 -16.31
N ALA A 174 -11.31 -16.04 -15.71
CA ALA A 174 -12.08 -15.01 -16.40
C ALA A 174 -11.18 -13.79 -16.73
N PRO A 175 -11.49 -13.06 -17.81
CA PRO A 175 -10.79 -11.81 -18.12
C PRO A 175 -10.98 -10.80 -16.98
N LEU A 176 -9.89 -10.17 -16.54
CA LEU A 176 -9.90 -9.18 -15.45
C LEU A 176 -10.97 -8.09 -15.66
N ARG A 177 -11.11 -7.61 -16.91
CA ARG A 177 -12.09 -6.57 -17.25
C ARG A 177 -13.53 -6.97 -16.94
N GLU A 178 -13.89 -8.22 -17.16
CA GLU A 178 -15.24 -8.72 -16.87
C GLU A 178 -15.51 -8.80 -15.37
N LEU A 179 -14.51 -9.23 -14.59
CA LEU A 179 -14.61 -9.31 -13.14
C LEU A 179 -14.76 -7.92 -12.51
N LEU A 180 -14.02 -6.93 -13.02
CA LEU A 180 -14.06 -5.56 -12.53
C LEU A 180 -15.33 -4.78 -12.98
N ALA A 181 -15.98 -5.20 -14.05
CA ALA A 181 -17.14 -4.48 -14.59
C ALA A 181 -18.31 -4.34 -13.61
N ASN A 182 -18.42 -5.25 -12.64
CA ASN A 182 -19.48 -5.28 -11.64
C ASN A 182 -19.11 -4.68 -10.28
N VAL A 183 -17.86 -4.26 -10.11
CA VAL A 183 -17.42 -3.62 -8.88
C VAL A 183 -17.93 -2.18 -8.85
N ARG A 184 -18.74 -1.86 -7.86
CA ARG A 184 -19.33 -0.53 -7.68
C ARG A 184 -19.15 -0.07 -6.23
N PRO A 185 -18.96 1.23 -6.01
CA PRO A 185 -19.02 1.79 -4.66
C PRO A 185 -20.39 1.49 -4.04
N ALA A 186 -20.40 1.03 -2.80
CA ALA A 186 -21.61 0.87 -2.01
C ALA A 186 -21.57 1.90 -0.86
N ASP A 187 -22.68 2.59 -0.64
CA ASP A 187 -22.87 3.54 0.45
C ASP A 187 -21.75 4.60 0.58
N GLY A 188 -21.22 5.05 -0.55
CA GLY A 188 -20.13 6.04 -0.57
C GLY A 188 -18.77 5.52 -0.13
N LYS A 189 -18.63 4.21 0.15
CA LYS A 189 -17.36 3.58 0.52
C LYS A 189 -16.63 3.07 -0.72
N LYS A 190 -15.30 3.15 -0.70
CA LYS A 190 -14.47 2.54 -1.73
C LYS A 190 -14.63 1.01 -1.71
N PRO A 191 -14.84 0.36 -2.86
CA PRO A 191 -14.84 -1.10 -2.93
C PRO A 191 -13.48 -1.66 -2.49
N LYS A 192 -13.51 -2.74 -1.70
CA LYS A 192 -12.33 -3.47 -1.24
C LYS A 192 -12.03 -4.63 -2.17
N ILE A 193 -10.86 -4.61 -2.78
CA ILE A 193 -10.42 -5.65 -3.71
C ILE A 193 -9.21 -6.36 -3.15
N ALA A 194 -9.30 -7.68 -2.97
CA ALA A 194 -8.14 -8.52 -2.68
C ALA A 194 -7.56 -9.06 -3.99
N VAL A 195 -6.25 -8.95 -4.15
CA VAL A 195 -5.50 -9.57 -5.26
C VAL A 195 -4.53 -10.58 -4.67
N ILE A 196 -4.65 -11.84 -5.04
CA ILE A 196 -3.81 -12.93 -4.53
C ILE A 196 -2.86 -13.38 -5.64
N THR A 197 -1.54 -13.27 -5.40
CA THR A 197 -0.49 -13.71 -6.31
C THR A 197 0.42 -14.72 -5.65
N GLY A 198 0.83 -15.77 -6.37
CA GLY A 198 1.78 -16.75 -5.87
C GLY A 198 3.23 -16.24 -5.87
N ALA A 199 4.09 -16.96 -5.15
CA ALA A 199 5.54 -16.86 -5.30
C ALA A 199 5.97 -17.52 -6.63
N GLU A 200 7.28 -17.64 -6.86
CA GLU A 200 7.83 -18.23 -8.10
C GLU A 200 7.35 -19.68 -8.38
N GLY A 201 7.00 -20.43 -7.34
CA GLY A 201 6.48 -21.79 -7.45
C GLY A 201 4.99 -21.88 -7.76
N GLY A 202 4.29 -20.75 -7.82
CA GLY A 202 2.83 -20.72 -8.01
C GLY A 202 2.06 -21.33 -6.84
N PHE A 203 0.92 -21.93 -7.15
CA PHE A 203 0.01 -22.55 -6.18
C PHE A 203 -0.17 -24.03 -6.44
N ALA A 204 -0.37 -24.81 -5.39
CA ALA A 204 -0.82 -26.18 -5.48
C ALA A 204 -2.31 -26.24 -5.90
N ALA A 205 -2.74 -27.37 -6.49
CA ALA A 205 -4.13 -27.54 -6.90
C ALA A 205 -5.10 -27.41 -5.71
N GLU A 206 -4.71 -27.94 -4.57
CA GLU A 206 -5.50 -27.84 -3.33
C GLU A 206 -5.65 -26.40 -2.84
N GLU A 207 -4.62 -25.54 -3.05
CA GLU A 207 -4.70 -24.11 -2.71
C GLU A 207 -5.66 -23.38 -3.65
N ALA A 208 -5.69 -23.75 -4.94
CA ALA A 208 -6.65 -23.21 -5.89
C ALA A 208 -8.11 -23.59 -5.54
N GLU A 209 -8.33 -24.84 -5.10
CA GLU A 209 -9.63 -25.26 -4.60
C GLU A 209 -10.06 -24.50 -3.33
N MET A 210 -9.14 -24.31 -2.38
CA MET A 210 -9.38 -23.51 -1.19
C MET A 210 -9.74 -22.05 -1.53
N ALA A 211 -9.04 -21.45 -2.48
CA ALA A 211 -9.36 -20.10 -2.96
C ALA A 211 -10.78 -20.03 -3.53
N ALA A 212 -11.17 -20.98 -4.36
CA ALA A 212 -12.51 -21.05 -4.95
C ALA A 212 -13.61 -21.22 -3.88
N GLN A 213 -13.36 -22.09 -2.88
CA GLN A 213 -14.28 -22.28 -1.74
C GLN A 213 -14.41 -21.01 -0.89
N ALA A 214 -13.35 -20.22 -0.78
CA ALA A 214 -13.37 -18.92 -0.12
C ALA A 214 -13.97 -17.79 -0.96
N GLY A 215 -14.55 -18.09 -2.13
CA GLY A 215 -15.22 -17.13 -3.01
C GLY A 215 -14.31 -16.36 -3.97
N ALA A 216 -13.01 -16.68 -4.01
CA ALA A 216 -12.09 -16.03 -4.93
C ALA A 216 -12.41 -16.37 -6.41
N LYS A 217 -12.27 -15.36 -7.25
CA LYS A 217 -12.45 -15.50 -8.70
C LYS A 217 -11.09 -15.67 -9.36
N THR A 218 -10.89 -16.80 -10.03
CA THR A 218 -9.68 -17.03 -10.81
C THR A 218 -9.62 -16.05 -11.99
N VAL A 219 -8.52 -15.35 -12.11
CA VAL A 219 -8.30 -14.33 -13.15
C VAL A 219 -7.13 -14.72 -14.05
N GLY A 220 -7.35 -14.63 -15.35
CA GLY A 220 -6.33 -14.75 -16.37
C GLY A 220 -5.72 -13.38 -16.71
N LEU A 221 -4.40 -13.25 -16.60
CA LEU A 221 -3.68 -12.00 -16.91
C LEU A 221 -3.18 -11.92 -18.37
N GLY A 222 -3.86 -12.64 -19.26
CA GLY A 222 -3.57 -12.67 -20.70
C GLY A 222 -2.70 -13.85 -21.13
N PRO A 223 -2.42 -13.97 -22.45
CA PRO A 223 -1.81 -15.18 -23.03
C PRO A 223 -0.30 -15.32 -22.77
N ARG A 224 0.36 -14.27 -22.26
CA ARG A 224 1.80 -14.30 -21.99
C ARG A 224 2.05 -15.00 -20.65
N LYS A 225 2.87 -16.06 -20.69
CA LYS A 225 3.39 -16.66 -19.44
C LYS A 225 4.31 -15.66 -18.76
N LYS A 226 4.04 -15.38 -17.49
CA LYS A 226 4.93 -14.59 -16.63
C LYS A 226 5.93 -15.56 -16.01
N MET A 227 7.21 -15.34 -16.22
CA MET A 227 8.28 -16.06 -15.53
C MET A 227 8.51 -15.44 -14.15
#